data_763b3a1ef85c6ed7210c1673d0511265
#
_entry.id   763b3a1ef85c6ed7210c1673d0511265
#
_cell.length_a   1.000
_cell.length_b   1.000
_cell.length_c   1.000
_cell.angle_alpha   90.00
_cell.angle_beta   90.00
_cell.angle_gamma   90.00
#
_symmetry.space_group_name_H-M   'P 1'
#
loop_
_entity.id
_entity.type
_entity.pdbx_description
1 polymer ?
#
loop_
_entity_poly.entity_id
_entity_poly.type
_entity_poly.pdbx_seq_one_letter_code
_entity_poly.pdbx_strand_id
1 'polypeptide(L)'
;LGPFGITVNNVLPGATMTGRLESVLQGKALQSGKTFEELKQEMILEIPARRISEPYEVAAAVAFLASPAAGYINGINLPVDGGRTGSL
;
A
#
# COMPACT_ATOMS: atom_id res chain seq x y z
N LEU A 1 7.58 1.75 -25.88
CA LEU A 1 7.28 3.00 -25.15
C LEU A 1 8.57 3.71 -24.71
N GLY A 2 9.62 2.98 -24.37
CA GLY A 2 10.91 3.55 -23.95
C GLY A 2 11.49 4.56 -24.92
N PRO A 3 11.50 4.30 -26.24
CA PRO A 3 12.06 5.24 -27.21
C PRO A 3 11.39 6.60 -27.26
N PHE A 4 10.17 6.70 -26.73
CA PHE A 4 9.40 7.95 -26.72
C PHE A 4 9.45 8.66 -25.36
N GLY A 5 10.35 8.23 -24.46
CA GLY A 5 10.43 8.84 -23.14
C GLY A 5 9.28 8.50 -22.21
N ILE A 6 8.55 7.42 -22.50
CA ILE A 6 7.41 6.98 -21.71
C ILE A 6 7.86 5.82 -20.80
N THR A 7 7.54 5.90 -19.51
CA THR A 7 7.77 4.80 -18.57
C THR A 7 6.44 4.23 -18.08
N VAL A 8 6.43 2.93 -17.80
CA VAL A 8 5.27 2.23 -17.26
C VAL A 8 5.70 1.48 -16.02
N ASN A 9 5.12 1.84 -14.89
CA ASN A 9 5.42 1.23 -13.60
C ASN A 9 4.13 0.93 -12.86
N ASN A 10 4.18 -0.02 -11.94
CA ASN A 10 3.04 -0.36 -11.10
C ASN A 10 3.36 -0.04 -9.64
N VAL A 11 2.38 0.51 -8.93
CA VAL A 11 2.46 0.68 -7.48
C VAL A 11 1.50 -0.32 -6.85
N LEU A 12 2.01 -1.11 -5.91
CA LEU A 12 1.26 -2.16 -5.25
C LEU A 12 1.03 -1.76 -3.78
N PRO A 13 -0.08 -1.07 -3.48
CA PRO A 13 -0.33 -0.66 -2.09
C PRO A 13 -0.69 -1.86 -1.21
N GLY A 14 -0.16 -1.85 0.01
CA GLY A 14 -0.57 -2.78 1.04
C GLY A 14 -1.76 -2.24 1.84
N ALA A 15 -1.79 -2.56 3.14
CA ALA A 15 -2.84 -2.04 4.01
C ALA A 15 -2.68 -0.52 4.17
N THR A 16 -3.67 0.22 3.71
CA THR A 16 -3.70 1.68 3.74
C THR A 16 -4.98 2.12 4.43
N MET A 17 -4.88 3.06 5.36
CA MET A 17 -6.03 3.51 6.13
C MET A 17 -6.93 4.39 5.26
N THR A 18 -7.85 3.74 4.57
CA THR A 18 -8.86 4.36 3.73
C THR A 18 -10.25 4.06 4.29
N GLY A 19 -11.26 4.78 3.82
CA GLY A 19 -12.64 4.49 4.18
C GLY A 19 -13.06 3.06 3.83
N ARG A 20 -12.53 2.51 2.74
CA ARG A 20 -12.80 1.13 2.35
C ARG A 20 -12.23 0.12 3.35
N LEU A 21 -10.99 0.30 3.78
CA LEU A 21 -10.38 -0.58 4.76
C LEU A 21 -11.13 -0.52 6.09
N GLU A 22 -11.48 0.68 6.52
CA GLU A 22 -12.26 0.90 7.73
C GLU A 22 -13.60 0.16 7.65
N SER A 23 -14.32 0.29 6.53
CA SER A 23 -15.59 -0.41 6.33
C SER A 23 -15.42 -1.92 6.33
N VAL A 24 -14.37 -2.44 5.70
CA VAL A 24 -14.09 -3.89 5.67
C VAL A 24 -13.83 -4.41 7.07
N LEU A 25 -13.04 -3.71 7.87
CA LEU A 25 -12.73 -4.12 9.23
C LEU A 25 -13.97 -4.07 10.14
N GLN A 26 -14.81 -3.04 9.97
CA GLN A 26 -16.06 -2.93 10.71
C GLN A 26 -17.01 -4.08 10.37
N GLY A 27 -17.12 -4.44 9.09
CA GLY A 27 -17.93 -5.56 8.65
C GLY A 27 -17.46 -6.88 9.24
N LYS A 28 -16.16 -7.12 9.26
CA LYS A 28 -15.58 -8.31 9.88
C LYS A 28 -15.81 -8.35 11.38
N ALA A 29 -15.74 -7.20 12.03
CA ALA A 29 -16.00 -7.11 13.48
C ALA A 29 -17.42 -7.57 13.82
N LEU A 30 -18.40 -7.17 13.03
CA LEU A 30 -19.79 -7.58 13.23
C LEU A 30 -19.99 -9.08 13.05
N GLN A 31 -19.24 -9.72 12.15
CA GLN A 31 -19.40 -11.13 11.84
C GLN A 31 -18.62 -12.05 12.78
N SER A 32 -17.47 -11.59 13.28
CA SER A 32 -16.54 -12.43 14.02
C SER A 32 -16.68 -12.34 15.54
N GLY A 33 -17.40 -11.35 16.03
CA GLY A 33 -17.49 -11.07 17.47
C GLY A 33 -16.24 -10.35 18.03
N LYS A 34 -15.26 -10.04 17.18
CA LYS A 34 -14.09 -9.26 17.57
C LYS A 34 -14.37 -7.77 17.35
N THR A 35 -13.67 -6.92 18.11
CA THR A 35 -13.81 -5.48 17.93
C THR A 35 -13.00 -5.01 16.72
N PHE A 36 -13.34 -3.82 16.22
CA PHE A 36 -12.58 -3.16 15.16
C PHE A 36 -11.08 -3.03 15.55
N GLU A 37 -10.79 -2.61 16.78
CA GLU A 37 -9.42 -2.45 17.25
C GLU A 37 -8.66 -3.77 17.30
N GLU A 38 -9.32 -4.85 17.71
CA GLU A 38 -8.69 -6.17 17.73
C GLU A 38 -8.30 -6.62 16.33
N LEU A 39 -9.19 -6.45 15.35
CA LEU A 39 -8.90 -6.80 13.96
C LEU A 39 -7.82 -5.93 13.36
N LYS A 40 -7.82 -4.64 13.68
CA LYS A 40 -6.80 -3.71 13.24
C LYS A 40 -5.43 -4.10 13.79
N GLN A 41 -5.34 -4.44 15.06
CA GLN A 41 -4.08 -4.87 15.67
C GLN A 41 -3.57 -6.19 15.07
N GLU A 42 -4.45 -7.13 14.78
CA GLU A 42 -4.07 -8.36 14.09
C GLU A 42 -3.43 -8.07 12.73
N MET A 43 -4.03 -7.15 11.98
CA MET A 43 -3.48 -6.74 10.68
C MET A 43 -2.12 -6.08 10.82
N ILE A 44 -1.96 -5.21 11.81
CA ILE A 44 -0.70 -4.51 12.07
C ILE A 44 0.43 -5.51 12.38
N LEU A 45 0.13 -6.58 13.11
CA LEU A 45 1.13 -7.59 13.45
C LEU A 45 1.65 -8.34 12.22
N GLU A 46 0.89 -8.40 11.13
CA GLU A 46 1.32 -9.04 9.90
C GLU A 46 2.25 -8.14 9.05
N ILE A 47 2.35 -6.87 9.40
CA ILE A 47 3.14 -5.89 8.64
C ILE A 47 4.47 -5.66 9.35
N PRO A 48 5.62 -5.93 8.71
CA PRO A 48 6.93 -5.68 9.34
C PRO A 48 7.12 -4.27 9.87
N ALA A 49 6.58 -3.26 9.20
CA ALA A 49 6.65 -1.87 9.68
C ALA A 49 5.77 -1.61 10.91
N ARG A 50 4.90 -2.55 11.26
CA ARG A 50 4.02 -2.48 12.43
C ARG A 50 3.07 -1.29 12.43
N ARG A 51 2.63 -0.89 11.25
CA ARG A 51 1.62 0.15 11.10
C ARG A 51 0.92 0.02 9.76
N ILE A 52 -0.30 0.54 9.69
CA ILE A 52 -1.05 0.68 8.46
C ILE A 52 -0.63 2.02 7.83
N SER A 53 -0.40 2.04 6.53
CA SER A 53 0.06 3.25 5.87
C SER A 53 -1.05 4.30 5.77
N GLU A 54 -0.64 5.55 5.67
CA GLU A 54 -1.54 6.65 5.35
C GLU A 54 -1.66 6.78 3.83
N PRO A 55 -2.81 7.26 3.31
CA PRO A 55 -2.97 7.41 1.86
C PRO A 55 -1.88 8.24 1.19
N TYR A 56 -1.35 9.26 1.87
CA TYR A 56 -0.31 10.08 1.29
C TYR A 56 0.99 9.31 1.02
N GLU A 57 1.23 8.22 1.73
CA GLU A 57 2.43 7.41 1.53
C GLU A 57 2.40 6.69 0.18
N VAL A 58 1.24 6.17 -0.21
CA VAL A 58 1.05 5.59 -1.55
C VAL A 58 1.10 6.70 -2.60
N ALA A 59 0.46 7.82 -2.34
CA ALA A 59 0.45 8.96 -3.24
C ALA A 59 1.86 9.50 -3.49
N ALA A 60 2.70 9.54 -2.46
CA ALA A 60 4.08 9.97 -2.58
C ALA A 60 4.89 9.07 -3.52
N ALA A 61 4.68 7.75 -3.45
CA ALA A 61 5.33 6.80 -4.35
C ALA A 61 4.90 7.03 -5.80
N VAL A 62 3.62 7.24 -6.04
CA VAL A 62 3.09 7.54 -7.38
C VAL A 62 3.68 8.85 -7.89
N ALA A 63 3.71 9.89 -7.06
CA ALA A 63 4.24 11.18 -7.44
C ALA A 63 5.73 11.09 -7.79
N PHE A 64 6.51 10.32 -7.05
CA PHE A 64 7.93 10.11 -7.36
C PHE A 64 8.10 9.43 -8.72
N LEU A 65 7.37 8.34 -8.97
CA LEU A 65 7.47 7.61 -10.23
C LEU A 65 7.02 8.45 -11.43
N ALA A 66 6.12 9.40 -11.21
CA ALA A 66 5.66 10.32 -12.25
C ALA A 66 6.60 11.52 -12.44
N SER A 67 7.60 11.69 -11.58
CA SER A 67 8.49 12.85 -11.61
C SER A 67 9.66 12.63 -12.56
N PRO A 68 10.32 13.72 -13.02
CA PRO A 68 11.56 13.59 -13.83
C PRO A 68 12.68 12.83 -13.11
N ALA A 69 12.72 12.87 -11.77
CA ALA A 69 13.72 12.14 -11.00
C ALA A 69 13.64 10.62 -11.20
N ALA A 70 12.48 10.10 -11.58
CA ALA A 70 12.27 8.67 -11.86
C ALA A 70 12.33 8.34 -13.34
N GLY A 71 12.84 9.24 -14.19
CA GLY A 71 12.83 9.07 -15.64
C GLY A 71 13.57 7.85 -16.16
N TYR A 72 14.49 7.30 -15.39
CA TYR A 72 15.24 6.10 -15.76
C TYR A 72 14.66 4.81 -15.17
N ILE A 73 13.55 4.92 -14.45
CA ILE A 73 12.84 3.78 -13.84
C ILE A 73 11.72 3.36 -14.78
N ASN A 74 11.73 2.11 -15.20
CA ASN A 74 10.73 1.59 -16.14
C ASN A 74 10.49 0.10 -15.92
N GLY A 75 9.23 -0.31 -15.94
CA GLY A 75 8.86 -1.71 -15.85
C GLY A 75 8.92 -2.32 -14.46
N ILE A 76 8.92 -1.51 -13.41
CA ILE A 76 8.98 -2.04 -12.04
C ILE A 76 7.59 -2.20 -11.42
N ASN A 77 7.53 -3.09 -10.44
CA ASN A 77 6.41 -3.16 -9.49
C ASN A 77 6.94 -2.67 -8.15
N LEU A 78 6.40 -1.57 -7.65
CA LEU A 78 6.84 -0.96 -6.40
C LEU A 78 5.81 -1.24 -5.30
N PRO A 79 6.09 -2.18 -4.39
CA PRO A 79 5.21 -2.39 -3.23
C PRO A 79 5.35 -1.25 -2.25
N VAL A 80 4.21 -0.77 -1.74
CA VAL A 80 4.16 0.22 -0.67
C VAL A 80 3.34 -0.43 0.44
N ASP A 81 3.96 -1.36 1.15
CA ASP A 81 3.27 -2.30 2.03
C ASP A 81 3.94 -2.50 3.40
N GLY A 82 4.91 -1.66 3.73
CA GLY A 82 5.62 -1.77 5.00
C GLY A 82 6.42 -3.06 5.15
N GLY A 83 6.73 -3.73 4.03
CA GLY A 83 7.49 -4.98 4.02
C GLY A 83 6.63 -6.23 4.12
N ARG A 84 5.31 -6.11 4.07
CA ARG A 84 4.40 -7.25 4.25
C ARG A 84 4.63 -8.36 3.22
N THR A 85 4.96 -8.00 1.99
CA THR A 85 5.25 -8.96 0.92
C THR A 85 6.55 -9.74 1.19
N GLY A 86 7.51 -9.12 1.84
CA GLY A 86 8.68 -9.78 2.42
C GLY A 86 9.81 -10.12 1.48
N SER A 87 9.53 -10.54 0.27
CA SER A 87 10.57 -11.08 -0.61
C SER A 87 10.50 -10.41 -1.98
N LEU A 88 11.30 -9.41 -2.15
CA LEU A 88 11.37 -8.74 -3.44
C LEU A 88 12.79 -8.59 -3.91
#